data_5aad8a4852f220a8f4ec60658733566f
#
_entry.id   5aad8a4852f220a8f4ec60658733566f
#
_cell.length_a   1.000
_cell.length_b   1.000
_cell.length_c   1.000
_cell.angle_alpha   90.00
_cell.angle_beta   90.00
_cell.angle_gamma   90.00
#
_symmetry.space_group_name_H-M   'P 1'
#
loop_
_entity.id
_entity.type
_entity.pdbx_description
1 polymer ?
#
loop_
_entity_poly.entity_id
_entity_poly.type
_entity_poly.pdbx_seq_one_letter_code
_entity_poly.pdbx_strand_id
1 'polypeptide(L)'
;MERYLGESIPKLGFGFMRLPKQADGKIDLEQTKDMVDAFLQAGQTYFDTAYVYDGGDSERAIKAALVDRYPRESFQLATKLCAWMGAEDEQAAKQQFYTSLERTGAG
;
A
#
# COMPACT_ATOMS: atom_id res chain seq x y z
N MET A 1 13.25 -20.39 4.43
CA MET A 1 12.42 -19.37 3.79
C MET A 1 12.03 -18.30 4.78
N GLU A 2 12.14 -17.08 4.37
CA GLU A 2 11.74 -15.97 5.21
C GLU A 2 10.21 -15.89 5.30
N ARG A 3 9.71 -15.83 6.51
CA ARG A 3 8.28 -15.70 6.76
C ARG A 3 7.90 -14.35 7.32
N TYR A 4 8.89 -13.54 7.54
CA TYR A 4 8.78 -12.21 8.11
C TYR A 4 9.81 -11.36 7.39
N LEU A 5 9.93 -10.13 7.82
CA LEU A 5 10.84 -9.21 7.13
C LEU A 5 12.29 -9.67 7.20
N GLY A 6 12.78 -9.95 8.42
CA GLY A 6 14.09 -10.56 8.59
C GLY A 6 15.26 -9.77 8.06
N GLU A 7 16.40 -10.43 7.99
CA GLU A 7 17.66 -9.81 7.61
C GLU A 7 17.83 -9.69 6.10
N SER A 8 17.15 -10.52 5.34
CA SER A 8 17.29 -10.53 3.89
C SER A 8 16.51 -9.42 3.19
N ILE A 9 15.62 -8.72 3.90
CA ILE A 9 14.84 -7.66 3.30
C ILE A 9 15.66 -6.37 3.21
N PRO A 10 15.60 -5.65 2.10
CA PRO A 10 16.22 -4.33 2.00
C PRO A 10 15.66 -3.37 3.06
N LYS A 11 16.47 -2.48 3.57
CA LYS A 11 16.17 -1.71 4.76
C LYS A 11 15.36 -0.43 4.54
N LEU A 12 15.09 -0.07 3.30
CA LEU A 12 14.32 1.14 2.97
C LEU A 12 12.89 0.77 2.59
N GLY A 13 11.91 1.46 3.18
CA GLY A 13 10.50 1.28 2.86
C GLY A 13 9.95 2.48 2.11
N PHE A 14 8.93 2.26 1.30
CA PHE A 14 8.22 3.30 0.56
C PHE A 14 6.85 3.52 1.21
N GLY A 15 6.66 4.70 1.83
CA GLY A 15 5.40 5.04 2.47
C GLY A 15 4.43 5.71 1.50
N PHE A 16 3.19 5.24 1.48
CA PHE A 16 2.14 5.77 0.61
C PHE A 16 1.22 6.78 1.31
N MET A 17 1.71 7.43 2.37
CA MET A 17 0.90 8.39 3.11
C MET A 17 0.75 9.73 2.39
N ARG A 18 1.81 10.18 1.73
CA ARG A 18 1.85 11.51 1.11
C ARG A 18 2.27 11.41 -0.34
N LEU A 19 1.38 10.85 -1.14
CA LEU A 19 1.64 10.69 -2.56
C LEU A 19 1.50 12.03 -3.30
N PRO A 20 2.17 12.18 -4.46
CA PRO A 20 2.01 13.38 -5.28
C PRO A 20 0.56 13.54 -5.72
N LYS A 21 0.11 14.78 -5.82
CA LYS A 21 -1.26 15.09 -6.19
C LYS A 21 -1.30 15.90 -7.47
N GLN A 22 -2.36 15.73 -8.23
CA GLN A 22 -2.68 16.59 -9.36
C GLN A 22 -3.25 17.92 -8.86
N ALA A 23 -3.44 18.85 -9.78
CA ALA A 23 -4.01 20.15 -9.44
C ALA A 23 -5.43 20.04 -8.87
N ASP A 24 -6.16 18.98 -9.20
CA ASP A 24 -7.52 18.74 -8.71
C ASP A 24 -7.54 18.05 -7.33
N GLY A 25 -6.38 17.80 -6.74
CA GLY A 25 -6.26 17.14 -5.43
C GLY A 25 -6.26 15.63 -5.47
N LYS A 26 -6.44 15.03 -6.61
CA LYS A 26 -6.39 13.56 -6.73
C LYS A 26 -4.95 13.08 -6.83
N ILE A 27 -4.71 11.83 -6.43
CA ILE A 27 -3.38 11.25 -6.50
C ILE A 27 -2.92 11.22 -7.97
N ASP A 28 -1.69 11.68 -8.19
CA ASP A 28 -1.05 11.61 -9.51
C ASP A 28 -0.52 10.20 -9.72
N LEU A 29 -1.33 9.35 -10.35
CA LEU A 29 -0.97 7.95 -10.54
C LEU A 29 0.24 7.76 -11.44
N GLU A 30 0.41 8.58 -12.48
CA GLU A 30 1.55 8.43 -13.37
C GLU A 30 2.86 8.70 -12.64
N GLN A 31 2.90 9.76 -11.84
CA GLN A 31 4.08 10.04 -11.04
C GLN A 31 4.29 8.98 -9.97
N THR A 32 3.22 8.49 -9.35
CA THR A 32 3.30 7.41 -8.37
C THR A 32 3.87 6.14 -9.00
N LYS A 33 3.45 5.79 -10.21
CA LYS A 33 3.99 4.64 -10.92
C LYS A 33 5.49 4.79 -11.18
N ASP A 34 5.92 5.98 -11.60
CA ASP A 34 7.34 6.24 -11.84
C ASP A 34 8.15 6.08 -10.55
N MET A 35 7.62 6.56 -9.44
CA MET A 35 8.28 6.43 -8.14
C MET A 35 8.38 4.96 -7.70
N VAL A 36 7.32 4.19 -7.90
CA VAL A 36 7.31 2.75 -7.60
C VAL A 36 8.35 2.02 -8.44
N ASP A 37 8.40 2.34 -9.74
CA ASP A 37 9.37 1.71 -10.65
C ASP A 37 10.80 2.02 -10.22
N ALA A 38 11.10 3.27 -9.88
CA ALA A 38 12.42 3.67 -9.44
C ALA A 38 12.83 2.95 -8.14
N PHE A 39 11.90 2.82 -7.21
CA PHE A 39 12.13 2.17 -5.92
C PHE A 39 12.47 0.68 -6.12
N LEU A 40 11.67 -0.02 -6.92
CA LEU A 40 11.93 -1.43 -7.22
C LEU A 40 13.22 -1.62 -8.00
N GLN A 41 13.51 -0.74 -8.97
CA GLN A 41 14.75 -0.82 -9.74
C GLN A 41 15.98 -0.61 -8.85
N ALA A 42 15.85 0.13 -7.76
CA ALA A 42 16.92 0.30 -6.79
C ALA A 42 17.12 -0.92 -5.88
N GLY A 43 16.31 -1.97 -6.05
CA GLY A 43 16.43 -3.19 -5.25
C GLY A 43 15.63 -3.19 -3.97
N GLN A 44 14.82 -2.18 -3.73
CA GLN A 44 13.97 -2.11 -2.54
C GLN A 44 12.64 -2.78 -2.81
N THR A 45 11.99 -3.32 -1.77
CA THR A 45 10.79 -4.14 -1.99
C THR A 45 9.65 -3.88 -1.00
N TYR A 46 9.85 -3.05 0.03
CA TYR A 46 8.87 -2.89 1.09
C TYR A 46 8.02 -1.64 0.89
N PHE A 47 6.69 -1.82 0.87
CA PHE A 47 5.73 -0.73 0.70
C PHE A 47 4.78 -0.69 1.90
N ASP A 48 4.36 0.52 2.28
CA ASP A 48 3.52 0.74 3.44
C ASP A 48 2.37 1.69 3.09
N THR A 49 1.15 1.30 3.48
CA THR A 49 -0.03 2.14 3.32
C THR A 49 -0.92 1.97 4.55
N ALA A 50 -2.14 2.50 4.51
CA ALA A 50 -3.12 2.32 5.59
C ALA A 50 -4.53 2.51 5.04
N TYR A 51 -5.48 1.91 5.73
CA TYR A 51 -6.91 2.00 5.39
C TYR A 51 -7.37 3.45 5.21
N VAL A 52 -6.86 4.37 6.05
CA VAL A 52 -7.33 5.77 6.06
C VAL A 52 -6.54 6.72 5.17
N TYR A 53 -5.37 6.33 4.66
CA TYR A 53 -4.55 7.27 3.90
C TYR A 53 -5.30 7.75 2.66
N ASP A 54 -5.39 9.07 2.52
CA ASP A 54 -6.11 9.73 1.42
C ASP A 54 -7.54 9.21 1.25
N GLY A 55 -8.22 8.97 2.37
CA GLY A 55 -9.61 8.50 2.33
C GLY A 55 -9.80 7.14 1.69
N GLY A 56 -8.76 6.31 1.67
CA GLY A 56 -8.77 5.00 1.02
C GLY A 56 -8.12 5.01 -0.35
N ASP A 57 -7.85 6.17 -0.91
CA ASP A 57 -7.26 6.25 -2.25
C ASP A 57 -5.82 5.79 -2.29
N SER A 58 -5.09 5.86 -1.15
CA SER A 58 -3.73 5.33 -1.08
C SER A 58 -3.72 3.82 -1.35
N GLU A 59 -4.63 3.07 -0.74
CA GLU A 59 -4.71 1.62 -1.01
C GLU A 59 -5.08 1.33 -2.45
N ARG A 60 -5.97 2.13 -3.04
CA ARG A 60 -6.34 2.00 -4.45
C ARG A 60 -5.18 2.36 -5.37
N ALA A 61 -4.41 3.38 -4.99
CA ALA A 61 -3.23 3.79 -5.77
C ALA A 61 -2.16 2.70 -5.77
N ILE A 62 -1.95 2.02 -4.63
CA ILE A 62 -0.97 0.96 -4.58
C ILE A 62 -1.39 -0.25 -5.43
N LYS A 63 -2.68 -0.49 -5.53
CA LYS A 63 -3.19 -1.50 -6.47
C LYS A 63 -2.80 -1.15 -7.89
N ALA A 64 -3.12 0.06 -8.33
CA ALA A 64 -2.87 0.49 -9.71
C ALA A 64 -1.38 0.62 -10.03
N ALA A 65 -0.57 1.08 -9.09
CA ALA A 65 0.84 1.37 -9.35
C ALA A 65 1.77 0.18 -9.10
N LEU A 66 1.39 -0.72 -8.21
CA LEU A 66 2.25 -1.83 -7.79
C LEU A 66 1.61 -3.19 -8.03
N VAL A 67 0.48 -3.47 -7.37
CA VAL A 67 -0.06 -4.83 -7.31
C VAL A 67 -0.48 -5.34 -8.70
N ASP A 68 -1.09 -4.49 -9.51
CA ASP A 68 -1.54 -4.86 -10.85
C ASP A 68 -0.40 -4.94 -11.87
N ARG A 69 0.79 -4.43 -11.53
CA ARG A 69 1.89 -4.27 -12.49
C ARG A 69 3.07 -5.22 -12.24
N TYR A 70 3.20 -5.74 -11.02
CA TYR A 70 4.36 -6.56 -10.62
C TYR A 70 3.92 -7.86 -9.98
N PRO A 71 4.73 -8.93 -10.08
CA PRO A 71 4.40 -10.19 -9.41
C PRO A 71 4.28 -10.02 -7.90
N ARG A 72 3.31 -10.69 -7.29
CA ARG A 72 3.04 -10.55 -5.84
C ARG A 72 4.27 -10.87 -5.00
N GLU A 73 5.06 -11.84 -5.41
CA GLU A 73 6.26 -12.27 -4.68
C GLU A 73 7.44 -11.30 -4.80
N SER A 74 7.32 -10.26 -5.63
CA SER A 74 8.41 -9.31 -5.83
C SER A 74 8.43 -8.18 -4.81
N PHE A 75 7.43 -8.08 -3.95
CA PHE A 75 7.34 -6.99 -2.97
C PHE A 75 6.69 -7.44 -1.67
N GLN A 76 6.93 -6.68 -0.60
CA GLN A 76 6.21 -6.79 0.67
C GLN A 76 5.30 -5.59 0.82
N LEU A 77 4.09 -5.81 1.29
CA LEU A 77 3.11 -4.74 1.44
C LEU A 77 2.48 -4.79 2.82
N ALA A 78 2.54 -3.68 3.52
CA ALA A 78 1.89 -3.53 4.81
C ALA A 78 0.77 -2.49 4.70
N THR A 79 -0.37 -2.77 5.33
CA THR A 79 -1.41 -1.78 5.54
C THR A 79 -1.84 -1.84 6.99
N LYS A 80 -2.70 -0.93 7.40
CA LYS A 80 -3.08 -0.78 8.81
C LYS A 80 -4.58 -0.61 8.92
N LEU A 81 -5.18 -1.30 9.88
CA LEU A 81 -6.57 -1.05 10.25
C LEU A 81 -6.68 0.27 11.01
N CYS A 82 -7.87 0.84 11.00
CA CYS A 82 -8.14 2.08 11.70
C CYS A 82 -9.32 1.87 12.64
N ALA A 83 -9.08 1.12 13.71
CA ALA A 83 -10.14 0.70 14.62
C ALA A 83 -10.84 1.87 15.32
N TRP A 84 -10.16 3.00 15.45
CA TRP A 84 -10.75 4.19 16.09
C TRP A 84 -11.64 5.00 15.14
N MET A 85 -11.72 4.63 13.88
CA MET A 85 -12.54 5.35 12.89
C MET A 85 -13.52 4.39 12.24
N GLY A 86 -14.71 4.27 12.83
CA GLY A 86 -15.78 3.50 12.25
C GLY A 86 -15.77 2.00 12.53
N ALA A 87 -14.81 1.50 13.29
CA ALA A 87 -14.78 0.09 13.68
C ALA A 87 -15.21 -0.03 15.13
N GLU A 88 -16.52 0.00 15.36
CA GLU A 88 -17.09 0.01 16.69
C GLU A 88 -17.04 -1.36 17.37
N ASP A 89 -16.86 -2.42 16.59
CA ASP A 89 -16.81 -3.78 17.12
C ASP A 89 -15.89 -4.64 16.24
N GLU A 90 -15.75 -5.90 16.64
CA GLU A 90 -14.90 -6.86 15.92
C GLU A 90 -15.33 -7.05 14.48
N GLN A 91 -16.63 -7.08 14.23
CA GLN A 91 -17.17 -7.28 12.88
C GLN A 91 -16.79 -6.11 11.96
N ALA A 92 -16.90 -4.88 12.48
CA ALA A 92 -16.52 -3.69 11.71
C ALA A 92 -15.01 -3.67 11.44
N ALA A 93 -14.18 -4.11 12.40
CA ALA A 93 -12.73 -4.19 12.19
C ALA A 93 -12.38 -5.23 11.12
N LYS A 94 -13.04 -6.38 11.14
CA LYS A 94 -12.85 -7.39 10.10
C LYS A 94 -13.25 -6.85 8.72
N GLN A 95 -14.32 -6.06 8.67
CA GLN A 95 -14.75 -5.47 7.41
C GLN A 95 -13.71 -4.50 6.85
N GLN A 96 -13.05 -3.73 7.72
CA GLN A 96 -11.93 -2.88 7.28
C GLN A 96 -10.82 -3.71 6.66
N PHE A 97 -10.48 -4.84 7.24
CA PHE A 97 -9.44 -5.72 6.71
C PHE A 97 -9.81 -6.21 5.32
N TYR A 98 -11.02 -6.70 5.13
CA TYR A 98 -11.48 -7.17 3.83
C TYR A 98 -11.54 -6.03 2.80
N THR A 99 -11.93 -4.85 3.23
CA THR A 99 -11.92 -3.66 2.38
C THR A 99 -10.50 -3.34 1.91
N SER A 100 -9.51 -3.42 2.81
CA SER A 100 -8.11 -3.18 2.44
C SER A 100 -7.62 -4.23 1.44
N LEU A 101 -7.97 -5.49 1.61
CA LEU A 101 -7.61 -6.52 0.63
C LEU A 101 -8.19 -6.20 -0.75
N GLU A 102 -9.44 -5.77 -0.80
CA GLU A 102 -10.10 -5.43 -2.05
C GLU A 102 -9.47 -4.19 -2.70
N ARG A 103 -9.22 -3.14 -1.91
CA ARG A 103 -8.63 -1.89 -2.42
C ARG A 103 -7.24 -2.09 -2.98
N THR A 104 -6.40 -2.88 -2.28
CA THR A 104 -5.03 -3.12 -2.71
C THR A 104 -4.91 -4.22 -3.74
N GLY A 105 -5.86 -5.13 -3.77
CA GLY A 105 -5.80 -6.29 -4.65
C GLY A 105 -4.72 -7.29 -4.26
N ALA A 106 -4.16 -7.19 -3.04
CA ALA A 106 -3.01 -7.98 -2.62
C ALA A 106 -3.37 -9.26 -1.86
N GLY A 107 -4.61 -9.66 -1.91
CA GLY A 107 -5.10 -10.82 -1.17
C GLY A 107 -4.40 -12.14 -1.43
#